data_ee4f92d173fc2277d8084b2df2b4fe51
#
_entry.id   ee4f92d173fc2277d8084b2df2b4fe51
#
_cell.length_a   1.000
_cell.length_b   1.000
_cell.length_c   1.000
_cell.angle_alpha   90.00
_cell.angle_beta   90.00
_cell.angle_gamma   90.00
#
_symmetry.space_group_name_H-M   'P 1'
#
loop_
_entity.id
_entity.type
_entity.pdbx_description
1 polymer ?
#
loop_
_entity_poly.entity_id
_entity_poly.type
_entity_poly.pdbx_seq_one_letter_code
_entity_poly.pdbx_strand_id
1 'polypeptide(L)'
;MPALFSNPDAARRRMQALGKRVEVELRRHFDRKNSAGNKRGWVRSNFWSRVVKRGTSFTGATENEATVTVASREFVHKLRGGTIRAKSGHMLAIPLRSQAKAAGSPGEWSTPGDGQLTFIRTKKGAYLFRNRGFRGRGGRGMKGQRLEAWYKLVASVRHLADPTALPEEGVLAAAVADQAEKEIAAEIRRIS
;
A
#
# COMPACT_ATOMS: atom_id res chain seq x y z
N MET A 1 33.09 24.84 -28.17
CA MET A 1 32.50 23.87 -27.20
C MET A 1 30.97 23.93 -27.12
N PRO A 2 30.16 23.81 -28.16
CA PRO A 2 28.71 23.80 -28.03
C PRO A 2 28.02 22.49 -28.38
N ALA A 3 28.67 21.47 -28.90
CA ALA A 3 27.98 20.31 -29.49
C ALA A 3 27.53 19.21 -28.50
N LEU A 4 28.03 19.19 -27.27
CA LEU A 4 27.79 18.12 -26.30
C LEU A 4 26.31 18.09 -25.78
N PHE A 5 25.64 19.22 -25.73
CA PHE A 5 24.31 19.37 -25.19
C PHE A 5 23.22 19.57 -26.23
N SER A 6 23.58 19.66 -27.51
CA SER A 6 22.67 20.04 -28.61
C SER A 6 21.99 18.85 -29.30
N ASN A 7 22.27 17.60 -28.90
CA ASN A 7 21.65 16.44 -29.51
C ASN A 7 20.38 16.04 -28.73
N PRO A 8 19.18 16.26 -29.29
CA PRO A 8 17.90 15.92 -28.63
C PRO A 8 17.80 14.46 -28.21
N ASP A 9 18.31 13.55 -29.03
CA ASP A 9 18.29 12.11 -28.72
C ASP A 9 19.20 11.76 -27.53
N ALA A 10 20.34 12.43 -27.42
CA ALA A 10 21.22 12.27 -26.27
C ALA A 10 20.59 12.84 -24.99
N ALA A 11 19.94 14.00 -25.06
CA ALA A 11 19.19 14.58 -23.95
C ALA A 11 18.05 13.66 -23.50
N ARG A 12 17.27 13.14 -24.43
CA ARG A 12 16.20 12.19 -24.16
C ARG A 12 16.71 10.89 -23.51
N ARG A 13 17.81 10.32 -23.99
CA ARG A 13 18.45 9.13 -23.37
C ARG A 13 18.87 9.40 -21.92
N ARG A 14 19.48 10.57 -21.63
CA ARG A 14 19.82 10.98 -20.27
C ARG A 14 18.57 11.06 -19.39
N MET A 15 17.50 11.70 -19.86
CA MET A 15 16.23 11.77 -19.12
C MET A 15 15.63 10.39 -18.88
N GLN A 16 15.74 9.45 -19.83
CA GLN A 16 15.33 8.07 -19.63
C GLN A 16 16.11 7.38 -18.50
N ALA A 17 17.43 7.57 -18.45
CA ALA A 17 18.27 7.01 -17.39
C ALA A 17 17.90 7.60 -16.03
N LEU A 18 17.69 8.92 -15.94
CA LEU A 18 17.25 9.59 -14.72
C LEU A 18 15.86 9.08 -14.27
N GLY A 19 14.90 8.98 -15.17
CA GLY A 19 13.56 8.46 -14.86
C GLY A 19 13.59 7.00 -14.36
N LYS A 20 14.38 6.14 -14.96
CA LYS A 20 14.59 4.77 -14.49
C LYS A 20 15.25 4.75 -13.11
N ARG A 21 16.19 5.67 -12.82
CA ARG A 21 16.79 5.79 -11.49
C ARG A 21 15.76 6.18 -10.45
N VAL A 22 14.88 7.13 -10.73
CA VAL A 22 13.76 7.51 -9.85
C VAL A 22 12.83 6.33 -9.61
N GLU A 23 12.47 5.56 -10.65
CA GLU A 23 11.66 4.35 -10.51
C GLU A 23 12.30 3.35 -9.52
N VAL A 24 13.60 3.11 -9.65
CA VAL A 24 14.35 2.20 -8.75
C VAL A 24 14.28 2.69 -7.30
N GLU A 25 14.50 3.99 -7.06
CA GLU A 25 14.45 4.55 -5.71
C GLU A 25 13.04 4.50 -5.10
N LEU A 26 11.99 4.79 -5.88
CA LEU A 26 10.60 4.63 -5.44
C LEU A 26 10.31 3.18 -5.06
N ARG A 27 10.71 2.22 -5.89
CA ARG A 27 10.52 0.80 -5.62
C ARG A 27 11.26 0.34 -4.36
N ARG A 28 12.49 0.81 -4.13
CA ARG A 28 13.26 0.56 -2.90
C ARG A 28 12.58 1.15 -1.67
N HIS A 29 12.05 2.38 -1.80
CA HIS A 29 11.28 3.00 -0.73
C HIS A 29 10.05 2.17 -0.36
N PHE A 30 9.28 1.68 -1.34
CA PHE A 30 8.11 0.84 -1.09
C PHE A 30 8.49 -0.52 -0.48
N ASP A 31 9.63 -1.08 -0.81
CA ASP A 31 10.14 -2.29 -0.14
C ASP A 31 10.47 -2.00 1.34
N ARG A 32 11.14 -0.89 1.64
CA ARG A 32 11.39 -0.46 3.03
C ARG A 32 10.08 -0.24 3.80
N LYS A 33 9.10 0.43 3.19
CA LYS A 33 7.75 0.60 3.78
C LYS A 33 7.06 -0.73 4.03
N ASN A 34 7.24 -1.70 3.14
CA ASN A 34 6.65 -3.04 3.31
C ASN A 34 7.34 -3.83 4.41
N SER A 35 8.64 -3.65 4.60
CA SER A 35 9.43 -4.33 5.65
C SER A 35 9.15 -3.76 7.03
N ALA A 36 8.86 -2.47 7.13
CA ALA A 36 8.42 -1.86 8.38
C ALA A 36 7.11 -2.51 8.83
N GLY A 37 7.10 -3.14 9.99
CA GLY A 37 5.91 -3.77 10.56
C GLY A 37 4.77 -2.76 10.74
N ASN A 38 3.54 -3.23 10.85
CA ASN A 38 2.45 -2.34 11.24
C ASN A 38 2.45 -2.12 12.76
N LYS A 39 2.00 -0.92 13.19
CA LYS A 39 1.97 -0.51 14.61
C LYS A 39 1.16 -1.45 15.53
N ARG A 40 0.30 -2.30 14.97
CA ARG A 40 -0.52 -3.27 15.72
C ARG A 40 0.07 -4.68 15.76
N GLY A 41 1.25 -4.92 15.15
CA GLY A 41 1.84 -6.25 15.07
C GLY A 41 1.03 -7.27 14.24
N TRP A 42 0.08 -6.81 13.43
CA TRP A 42 -0.77 -7.69 12.63
C TRP A 42 -0.06 -8.20 11.38
N VAL A 43 -0.63 -9.24 10.77
CA VAL A 43 -0.13 -9.80 9.50
C VAL A 43 0.05 -8.70 8.46
N ARG A 44 1.21 -8.69 7.79
CA ARG A 44 1.54 -7.73 6.74
C ARG A 44 0.62 -7.91 5.55
N SER A 45 0.07 -6.83 5.05
CA SER A 45 -0.81 -6.86 3.86
C SER A 45 -0.04 -6.96 2.54
N ASN A 46 1.30 -6.80 2.58
CA ASN A 46 2.14 -6.66 1.38
C ASN A 46 1.63 -5.58 0.39
N PHE A 47 0.88 -4.61 0.91
CA PHE A 47 0.30 -3.51 0.12
C PHE A 47 1.37 -2.75 -0.67
N TRP A 48 2.45 -2.37 0.00
CA TRP A 48 3.52 -1.58 -0.62
C TRP A 48 4.25 -2.35 -1.71
N SER A 49 4.50 -3.65 -1.53
CA SER A 49 5.21 -4.48 -2.51
C SER A 49 4.30 -5.00 -3.63
N ARG A 50 3.08 -5.44 -3.30
CA ARG A 50 2.19 -6.08 -4.28
C ARG A 50 1.34 -5.11 -5.08
N VAL A 51 0.95 -3.97 -4.49
CA VAL A 51 0.07 -3.00 -5.15
C VAL A 51 0.87 -1.81 -5.62
N VAL A 52 1.54 -1.09 -4.70
CA VAL A 52 2.19 0.18 -5.02
C VAL A 52 3.44 -0.03 -5.87
N LYS A 53 4.38 -0.86 -5.42
CA LYS A 53 5.62 -1.14 -6.16
C LYS A 53 5.37 -1.72 -7.54
N ARG A 54 4.42 -2.66 -7.68
CA ARG A 54 4.07 -3.24 -9.00
C ARG A 54 3.43 -2.23 -9.94
N GLY A 55 2.67 -1.27 -9.39
CA GLY A 55 2.07 -0.19 -10.16
C GLY A 55 3.04 0.96 -10.45
N THR A 56 4.31 0.88 -10.01
CA THR A 56 5.31 1.92 -10.25
C THR A 56 6.09 1.60 -11.51
N SER A 57 6.10 2.50 -12.46
CA SER A 57 6.81 2.34 -13.73
C SER A 57 7.27 3.67 -14.29
N PHE A 58 8.43 3.67 -14.92
CA PHE A 58 8.83 4.73 -15.83
C PHE A 58 7.92 4.68 -17.07
N THR A 59 7.30 5.80 -17.43
CA THR A 59 6.30 5.86 -18.51
C THR A 59 6.76 6.66 -19.72
N GLY A 60 7.78 7.47 -19.61
CA GLY A 60 8.31 8.22 -20.75
C GLY A 60 9.30 9.31 -20.39
N ALA A 61 10.03 9.77 -21.40
CA ALA A 61 10.90 10.93 -21.30
C ALA A 61 10.88 11.75 -22.57
N THR A 62 11.02 13.05 -22.40
CA THR A 62 11.37 14.04 -23.43
C THR A 62 12.83 14.47 -23.24
N GLU A 63 13.25 15.51 -23.90
CA GLU A 63 14.59 16.09 -23.72
C GLU A 63 14.80 16.70 -22.32
N ASN A 64 13.71 17.18 -21.69
CA ASN A 64 13.77 17.97 -20.44
C ASN A 64 12.99 17.35 -19.28
N GLU A 65 12.27 16.27 -19.52
CA GLU A 65 11.36 15.68 -18.51
C GLU A 65 11.41 14.16 -18.57
N ALA A 66 11.30 13.55 -17.40
CA ALA A 66 11.08 12.11 -17.26
C ALA A 66 9.89 11.86 -16.35
N THR A 67 8.98 10.99 -16.78
CA THR A 67 7.75 10.70 -16.04
C THR A 67 7.79 9.29 -15.45
N VAL A 68 7.57 9.22 -14.13
CA VAL A 68 7.38 7.95 -13.41
C VAL A 68 5.97 7.95 -12.82
N THR A 69 5.21 6.91 -13.13
CA THR A 69 3.83 6.78 -12.70
C THR A 69 3.69 5.72 -11.61
N VAL A 70 2.87 6.00 -10.60
CA VAL A 70 2.41 5.02 -9.60
C VAL A 70 0.93 4.76 -9.84
N ALA A 71 0.63 3.74 -10.62
CA ALA A 71 -0.73 3.37 -11.03
C ALA A 71 -1.44 2.57 -9.92
N SER A 72 -1.82 3.24 -8.84
CA SER A 72 -2.59 2.62 -7.74
C SER A 72 -3.57 3.63 -7.15
N ARG A 73 -4.86 3.35 -7.28
CA ARG A 73 -5.92 4.16 -6.68
C ARG A 73 -5.83 4.16 -5.16
N GLU A 74 -5.49 3.04 -4.57
CA GLU A 74 -5.34 2.87 -3.13
C GLU A 74 -4.15 3.67 -2.58
N PHE A 75 -3.10 3.83 -3.40
CA PHE A 75 -1.95 4.65 -3.07
C PHE A 75 -2.32 6.14 -2.95
N VAL A 76 -3.20 6.63 -3.82
CA VAL A 76 -3.68 8.02 -3.76
C VAL A 76 -4.35 8.31 -2.41
N HIS A 77 -5.15 7.36 -1.88
CA HIS A 77 -5.72 7.49 -0.54
C HIS A 77 -4.68 7.48 0.58
N LYS A 78 -3.56 6.78 0.39
CA LYS A 78 -2.44 6.84 1.34
C LYS A 78 -1.71 8.18 1.27
N LEU A 79 -1.46 8.67 0.07
CA LEU A 79 -0.71 9.90 -0.18
C LEU A 79 -1.48 11.15 0.26
N ARG A 80 -2.76 11.25 -0.11
CA ARG A 80 -3.58 12.45 0.10
C ARG A 80 -4.53 12.36 1.28
N GLY A 81 -4.71 11.17 1.83
CA GLY A 81 -5.80 10.90 2.76
C GLY A 81 -7.17 10.91 2.05
N GLY A 82 -8.21 11.02 2.84
CA GLY A 82 -9.58 11.12 2.32
C GLY A 82 -10.56 10.23 3.06
N THR A 83 -11.80 10.25 2.63
CA THR A 83 -12.87 9.44 3.21
C THR A 83 -13.29 8.32 2.26
N ILE A 84 -13.16 7.08 2.72
CA ILE A 84 -13.68 5.90 2.04
C ILE A 84 -15.10 5.69 2.55
N ARG A 85 -16.07 5.66 1.64
CA ARG A 85 -17.49 5.40 1.95
C ARG A 85 -17.88 4.02 1.46
N ALA A 86 -18.76 3.36 2.20
CA ALA A 86 -19.39 2.14 1.74
C ALA A 86 -20.25 2.43 0.49
N LYS A 87 -20.34 1.45 -0.40
CA LYS A 87 -21.31 1.52 -1.51
C LYS A 87 -22.72 1.48 -0.94
N SER A 88 -23.70 2.00 -1.69
CA SER A 88 -25.12 2.02 -1.28
C SER A 88 -25.59 0.65 -0.79
N GLY A 89 -26.27 0.64 0.33
CA GLY A 89 -26.79 -0.60 0.97
C GLY A 89 -25.76 -1.46 1.70
N HIS A 90 -24.48 -1.09 1.69
CA HIS A 90 -23.40 -1.83 2.34
C HIS A 90 -22.75 -1.06 3.50
N MET A 91 -21.91 -1.76 4.26
CA MET A 91 -21.08 -1.18 5.31
C MET A 91 -19.62 -1.63 5.12
N LEU A 92 -18.68 -0.78 5.51
CA LEU A 92 -17.28 -1.13 5.56
C LEU A 92 -17.01 -2.00 6.80
N ALA A 93 -16.43 -3.17 6.59
CA ALA A 93 -16.05 -4.08 7.67
C ALA A 93 -14.60 -3.80 8.09
N ILE A 94 -14.43 -3.19 9.25
CA ILE A 94 -13.12 -2.86 9.80
C ILE A 94 -12.67 -3.98 10.74
N PRO A 95 -11.59 -4.72 10.44
CA PRO A 95 -11.13 -5.80 11.28
C PRO A 95 -10.65 -5.27 12.63
N LEU A 96 -11.07 -5.94 13.70
CA LEU A 96 -10.68 -5.63 15.08
C LEU A 96 -9.57 -6.56 15.60
N ARG A 97 -9.29 -7.65 14.87
CA ARG A 97 -8.32 -8.69 15.24
C ARG A 97 -7.42 -9.04 14.06
N SER A 98 -6.22 -9.53 14.37
CA SER A 98 -5.26 -9.97 13.35
C SER A 98 -5.82 -11.10 12.46
N GLN A 99 -6.53 -12.05 13.06
CA GLN A 99 -7.18 -13.16 12.34
C GLN A 99 -8.25 -12.64 11.37
N ALA A 100 -9.06 -11.68 11.79
CA ALA A 100 -10.07 -11.06 10.95
C ALA A 100 -9.44 -10.32 9.75
N LYS A 101 -8.27 -9.69 9.97
CA LYS A 101 -7.52 -9.06 8.88
C LYS A 101 -6.90 -10.08 7.93
N ALA A 102 -6.37 -11.18 8.46
CA ALA A 102 -5.75 -12.24 7.65
C ALA A 102 -6.76 -12.94 6.74
N ALA A 103 -7.99 -13.03 7.18
CA ALA A 103 -9.08 -13.68 6.45
C ALA A 103 -9.68 -12.86 5.30
N GLY A 104 -9.30 -11.60 5.16
CA GLY A 104 -9.82 -10.75 4.08
C GLY A 104 -11.21 -10.20 4.35
N SER A 105 -12.19 -10.57 3.53
CA SER A 105 -13.55 -10.07 3.65
C SER A 105 -14.43 -10.95 4.58
N PRO A 106 -15.44 -10.38 5.24
CA PRO A 106 -16.38 -11.16 6.06
C PRO A 106 -17.11 -12.28 5.30
N GLY A 107 -17.30 -12.13 3.98
CA GLY A 107 -17.96 -13.13 3.13
C GLY A 107 -17.16 -14.42 2.97
N GLU A 108 -15.86 -14.37 3.11
CA GLU A 108 -14.97 -15.56 3.02
C GLU A 108 -15.10 -16.48 4.24
N TRP A 109 -15.77 -16.02 5.31
CA TRP A 109 -16.02 -16.77 6.54
C TRP A 109 -17.38 -17.44 6.61
N SER A 110 -18.05 -17.55 5.48
CA SER A 110 -19.40 -18.16 5.40
C SER A 110 -19.39 -19.69 5.39
N THR A 111 -18.25 -20.34 5.62
CA THR A 111 -18.16 -21.80 5.62
C THR A 111 -18.92 -22.36 6.83
N PRO A 112 -19.93 -23.22 6.63
CA PRO A 112 -20.63 -23.86 7.73
C PRO A 112 -19.67 -24.70 8.57
N GLY A 113 -19.65 -24.44 9.87
CA GLY A 113 -18.87 -25.26 10.84
C GLY A 113 -17.83 -24.49 11.65
N ASP A 114 -17.15 -23.49 11.11
CA ASP A 114 -16.05 -22.82 11.81
C ASP A 114 -16.35 -21.35 12.15
N GLY A 115 -17.48 -21.15 12.83
CA GLY A 115 -17.78 -19.86 13.46
C GLY A 115 -18.37 -18.83 12.52
N GLN A 116 -19.58 -19.10 12.04
CA GLN A 116 -20.39 -18.13 11.33
C GLN A 116 -20.38 -16.76 12.02
N LEU A 117 -20.15 -15.70 11.24
CA LEU A 117 -20.20 -14.34 11.74
C LEU A 117 -21.66 -13.92 11.96
N THR A 118 -21.97 -13.47 13.18
CA THR A 118 -23.30 -12.99 13.55
C THR A 118 -23.29 -11.47 13.59
N PHE A 119 -24.23 -10.85 12.90
CA PHE A 119 -24.44 -9.40 12.96
C PHE A 119 -25.14 -9.03 14.27
N ILE A 120 -24.55 -8.10 15.02
CA ILE A 120 -25.12 -7.57 16.26
C ILE A 120 -24.98 -6.05 16.27
N ARG A 121 -26.10 -5.37 16.46
CA ARG A 121 -26.13 -3.92 16.71
C ARG A 121 -26.13 -3.67 18.22
N THR A 122 -25.18 -2.88 18.68
CA THR A 122 -25.03 -2.46 20.07
C THR A 122 -25.19 -0.94 20.20
N LYS A 123 -25.28 -0.44 21.43
CA LYS A 123 -25.22 1.02 21.69
C LYS A 123 -23.94 1.69 21.16
N LYS A 124 -22.84 0.94 21.00
CA LYS A 124 -21.54 1.42 20.51
C LYS A 124 -21.36 1.27 18.99
N GLY A 125 -22.36 0.75 18.27
CA GLY A 125 -22.33 0.55 16.82
C GLY A 125 -22.70 -0.86 16.37
N ALA A 126 -22.51 -1.12 15.09
CA ALA A 126 -22.75 -2.40 14.45
C ALA A 126 -21.46 -3.22 14.33
N TYR A 127 -21.56 -4.51 14.59
CA TYR A 127 -20.40 -5.42 14.60
C TYR A 127 -20.77 -6.78 14.00
N LEU A 128 -19.73 -7.46 13.51
CA LEU A 128 -19.78 -8.90 13.22
C LEU A 128 -19.02 -9.63 14.32
N PHE A 129 -19.72 -10.53 14.99
CA PHE A 129 -19.19 -11.37 16.05
C PHE A 129 -18.97 -12.79 15.54
N ARG A 130 -17.87 -13.40 15.94
CA ARG A 130 -17.64 -14.83 15.79
C ARG A 130 -18.09 -15.55 17.05
N ASN A 131 -18.87 -16.61 16.88
CA ASN A 131 -19.22 -17.51 17.97
C ASN A 131 -18.11 -18.55 18.13
N ARG A 132 -17.38 -18.51 19.24
CA ARG A 132 -16.50 -19.59 19.67
C ARG A 132 -17.26 -20.47 20.63
N GLY A 133 -17.81 -21.58 20.12
CA GLY A 133 -18.39 -22.60 20.98
C GLY A 133 -17.40 -23.03 22.07
N PHE A 134 -17.81 -22.96 23.33
CA PHE A 134 -17.04 -23.49 24.45
C PHE A 134 -17.28 -25.00 24.53
N ARG A 135 -16.29 -25.82 24.22
CA ARG A 135 -16.29 -27.22 24.63
C ARG A 135 -15.87 -27.27 26.08
N GLY A 136 -16.83 -27.33 27.00
CA GLY A 136 -16.57 -27.60 28.40
C GLY A 136 -15.90 -28.99 28.55
N ARG A 137 -14.81 -29.02 29.30
CA ARG A 137 -14.12 -30.28 29.69
C ARG A 137 -15.04 -30.95 30.76
N GLY A 138 -15.82 -31.94 30.36
CA GLY A 138 -16.74 -32.66 31.25
C GLY A 138 -18.19 -32.58 30.80
N GLY A 139 -18.78 -33.69 30.46
CA GLY A 139 -20.05 -33.92 29.75
C GLY A 139 -21.35 -33.38 30.35
N ARG A 140 -21.35 -32.34 31.16
CA ARG A 140 -22.55 -31.62 31.68
C ARG A 140 -22.33 -30.11 31.83
N GLY A 141 -21.49 -29.51 31.00
CA GLY A 141 -21.22 -28.08 31.07
C GLY A 141 -22.16 -27.25 30.19
N MET A 142 -22.64 -26.13 30.75
CA MET A 142 -23.39 -25.11 30.01
C MET A 142 -22.68 -24.75 28.71
N LYS A 143 -23.43 -24.80 27.60
CA LYS A 143 -23.01 -24.28 26.32
C LYS A 143 -22.93 -22.74 26.37
N GLY A 144 -21.85 -22.18 26.90
CA GLY A 144 -21.60 -20.75 26.91
C GLY A 144 -21.20 -20.33 25.50
N GLN A 145 -21.98 -19.49 24.85
CA GLN A 145 -21.57 -18.84 23.61
C GLN A 145 -20.63 -17.69 23.95
N ARG A 146 -19.36 -17.82 23.64
CA ARG A 146 -18.41 -16.72 23.74
C ARG A 146 -18.38 -15.95 22.42
N LEU A 147 -19.07 -14.82 22.39
CA LEU A 147 -19.10 -13.92 21.24
C LEU A 147 -17.84 -13.03 21.25
N GLU A 148 -17.08 -13.09 20.20
CA GLU A 148 -15.92 -12.22 20.00
C GLU A 148 -16.17 -11.26 18.83
N ALA A 149 -16.02 -9.95 19.07
CA ALA A 149 -16.12 -8.95 18.01
C ALA A 149 -14.92 -9.08 17.04
N TRP A 150 -15.22 -9.34 15.78
CA TRP A 150 -14.23 -9.53 14.73
C TRP A 150 -14.13 -8.34 13.80
N TYR A 151 -15.27 -7.76 13.45
CA TYR A 151 -15.32 -6.56 12.60
C TYR A 151 -16.24 -5.52 13.22
N LYS A 152 -15.86 -4.25 13.08
CA LYS A 152 -16.75 -3.11 13.27
C LYS A 152 -17.28 -2.70 11.91
N LEU A 153 -18.58 -2.51 11.82
CA LEU A 153 -19.24 -2.06 10.60
C LEU A 153 -19.47 -0.56 10.66
N VAL A 154 -19.04 0.16 9.64
CA VAL A 154 -19.14 1.62 9.55
C VAL A 154 -19.55 2.06 8.16
N ALA A 155 -20.27 3.17 8.04
CA ALA A 155 -20.65 3.73 6.74
C ALA A 155 -19.46 4.36 6.01
N SER A 156 -18.51 4.89 6.77
CA SER A 156 -17.32 5.54 6.21
C SER A 156 -16.12 5.46 7.15
N VAL A 157 -14.92 5.58 6.58
CA VAL A 157 -13.66 5.70 7.32
C VAL A 157 -12.87 6.86 6.75
N ARG A 158 -12.38 7.74 7.62
CA ARG A 158 -11.43 8.79 7.25
C ARG A 158 -10.01 8.23 7.36
N HIS A 159 -9.28 8.27 6.25
CA HIS A 159 -7.85 8.03 6.21
C HIS A 159 -7.10 9.35 6.31
N LEU A 160 -6.11 9.42 7.19
CA LEU A 160 -5.15 10.52 7.20
C LEU A 160 -4.12 10.28 6.10
N ALA A 161 -3.61 11.37 5.51
CA ALA A 161 -2.46 11.30 4.63
C ALA A 161 -1.26 10.68 5.38
N ASP A 162 -0.50 9.84 4.69
CA ASP A 162 0.77 9.32 5.19
C ASP A 162 1.90 10.19 4.63
N PRO A 163 2.51 11.09 5.43
CA PRO A 163 3.56 12.00 4.95
C PRO A 163 4.80 11.25 4.47
N THR A 164 4.95 9.98 4.85
CA THR A 164 6.06 9.11 4.43
C THR A 164 5.66 8.17 3.30
N ALA A 165 4.53 8.40 2.62
CA ALA A 165 4.08 7.56 1.51
C ALA A 165 5.03 7.61 0.31
N LEU A 166 5.67 8.76 0.08
CA LEU A 166 6.77 8.95 -0.87
C LEU A 166 8.08 9.12 -0.10
N PRO A 167 9.23 8.85 -0.73
CA PRO A 167 10.52 9.23 -0.15
C PRO A 167 10.62 10.76 -0.02
N GLU A 168 11.46 11.20 0.89
CA GLU A 168 11.80 12.62 1.02
C GLU A 168 12.42 13.14 -0.28
N GLU A 169 12.10 14.37 -0.66
CA GLU A 169 12.57 14.98 -1.91
C GLU A 169 14.09 14.94 -2.02
N GLY A 170 14.81 15.19 -0.95
CA GLY A 170 16.27 15.13 -0.91
C GLY A 170 16.85 13.76 -1.28
N VAL A 171 16.16 12.66 -0.96
CA VAL A 171 16.58 11.30 -1.34
C VAL A 171 16.45 11.09 -2.85
N LEU A 172 15.37 11.58 -3.45
CA LEU A 172 15.18 11.50 -4.91
C LEU A 172 16.17 12.43 -5.64
N ALA A 173 16.35 13.65 -5.15
CA ALA A 173 17.28 14.61 -5.73
C ALA A 173 18.73 14.06 -5.72
N ALA A 174 19.18 13.49 -4.61
CA ALA A 174 20.51 12.88 -4.52
C ALA A 174 20.67 11.70 -5.50
N ALA A 175 19.65 10.86 -5.64
CA ALA A 175 19.70 9.73 -6.57
C ALA A 175 19.73 10.18 -8.04
N VAL A 176 19.04 11.27 -8.37
CA VAL A 176 19.05 11.89 -9.71
C VAL A 176 20.40 12.53 -9.98
N ALA A 177 20.97 13.25 -9.02
CA ALA A 177 22.31 13.87 -9.16
C ALA A 177 23.40 12.81 -9.39
N ASP A 178 23.44 11.73 -8.58
CA ASP A 178 24.37 10.61 -8.76
C ASP A 178 24.26 9.98 -10.17
N GLN A 179 23.05 9.82 -10.67
CA GLN A 179 22.85 9.28 -12.02
C GLN A 179 23.27 10.28 -13.11
N ALA A 180 22.97 11.56 -12.92
CA ALA A 180 23.37 12.60 -13.88
C ALA A 180 24.89 12.70 -14.01
N GLU A 181 25.63 12.63 -12.92
CA GLU A 181 27.10 12.60 -12.92
C GLU A 181 27.64 11.40 -13.71
N LYS A 182 27.05 10.22 -13.53
CA LYS A 182 27.42 9.00 -14.27
C LYS A 182 27.20 9.13 -15.78
N GLU A 183 26.05 9.71 -16.16
CA GLU A 183 25.73 9.94 -17.57
C GLU A 183 26.71 10.94 -18.22
N ILE A 184 27.01 12.04 -17.52
CA ILE A 184 27.99 13.04 -17.98
C ILE A 184 29.38 12.40 -18.11
N ALA A 185 29.82 11.65 -17.10
CA ALA A 185 31.13 10.99 -17.15
C ALA A 185 31.22 9.93 -18.27
N ALA A 186 30.11 9.24 -18.56
CA ALA A 186 30.04 8.29 -19.67
C ALA A 186 30.12 9.00 -21.03
N GLU A 187 29.48 10.16 -21.17
CA GLU A 187 29.50 10.96 -22.40
C GLU A 187 30.92 11.52 -22.67
N ILE A 188 31.58 12.07 -21.65
CA ILE A 188 32.97 12.56 -21.76
C ILE A 188 33.86 11.45 -22.25
N ARG A 189 33.76 10.23 -21.70
CA ARG A 189 34.61 9.09 -22.16
C ARG A 189 34.35 8.63 -23.59
N ARG A 190 33.21 8.93 -24.17
CA ARG A 190 32.90 8.59 -25.58
C ARG A 190 33.54 9.57 -26.58
N ILE A 191 33.94 10.74 -26.11
CA ILE A 191 34.44 11.84 -26.95
C ILE A 191 35.95 11.95 -26.82
N SER A 192 36.51 11.43 -25.73
CA SER A 192 37.97 11.31 -25.52
C SER A 192 38.50 10.09 -26.21
#